data_d932cad5a887ab57d819e3fee8b27aa8
#
_entry.id   d932cad5a887ab57d819e3fee8b27aa8
#
_cell.length_a   1.000
_cell.length_b   1.000
_cell.length_c   1.000
_cell.angle_alpha   90.00
_cell.angle_beta   90.00
_cell.angle_gamma   90.00
#
_symmetry.space_group_name_H-M   'P 1'
#
loop_
_entity.id
_entity.type
_entity.pdbx_description
1 polymer ?
#
loop_
_entity_poly.entity_id
_entity_poly.type
_entity_poly.pdbx_seq_one_letter_code
_entity_poly.pdbx_strand_id
1 'polypeptide(L)'
;MSDAVRVSRDSLLKLAAQARSIINPPGQIPPSALAGERISRQQGRGLNFDSLRRYQPGDDVRLMDWQATARMRTPWIRLYNEEKERPVFLLVDQRRDMFFSTRVQTKSVAAAKIAALLAWRSWHDGDRLGGAVFGDKDYALRACRPPNATLPHFLDDIVEYNHAVADAYPHEAPNPLSLADMLRYSLPLISTGSWVAVISDFHDLDNQCDALLAALRRRGEISAFVTLDDLHLRLPTHGQLAARYEGLEATFSLSPSRRDEIVHSVTARLAQQETRLARLGVRVNQIVVTRDLLRQLQRGV
;
A
#
# COMPACT_ATOMS: atom_id res chain seq x y z
N MET A 1 27.13 -0.79 0.25
CA MET A 1 26.24 -0.44 1.38
C MET A 1 25.13 -1.46 1.40
N SER A 2 24.75 -1.92 2.59
CA SER A 2 23.80 -3.04 2.76
C SER A 2 22.40 -2.68 2.27
N ASP A 3 21.71 -3.59 1.56
CA ASP A 3 20.28 -3.52 1.18
C ASP A 3 19.32 -3.36 2.39
N ALA A 4 19.89 -3.28 3.59
CA ALA A 4 19.17 -3.04 4.83
C ALA A 4 18.89 -1.54 5.11
N VAL A 5 19.69 -0.65 4.51
CA VAL A 5 19.66 0.80 4.75
C VAL A 5 19.25 1.58 3.50
N ARG A 6 19.60 1.07 2.33
CA ARG A 6 19.29 1.68 1.03
C ARG A 6 18.79 0.63 0.06
N VAL A 7 17.78 0.95 -0.72
CA VAL A 7 17.35 0.11 -1.84
C VAL A 7 18.12 0.47 -3.10
N SER A 8 18.38 -0.53 -3.94
CA SER A 8 18.85 -0.30 -5.30
C SER A 8 17.72 -0.57 -6.29
N ARG A 9 17.80 0.06 -7.47
CA ARG A 9 16.85 -0.21 -8.56
C ARG A 9 16.79 -1.69 -8.89
N ASP A 10 17.95 -2.37 -8.97
CA ASP A 10 18.03 -3.80 -9.23
C ASP A 10 17.35 -4.65 -8.17
N SER A 11 17.45 -4.27 -6.88
CA SER A 11 16.77 -4.96 -5.81
C SER A 11 15.24 -4.86 -5.94
N LEU A 12 14.71 -3.69 -6.34
CA LEU A 12 13.28 -3.48 -6.57
C LEU A 12 12.78 -4.20 -7.84
N LEU A 13 13.60 -4.29 -8.89
CA LEU A 13 13.27 -5.06 -10.09
C LEU A 13 13.16 -6.56 -9.82
N LYS A 14 14.03 -7.12 -8.98
CA LYS A 14 13.98 -8.54 -8.58
C LYS A 14 12.70 -8.93 -7.84
N LEU A 15 11.99 -7.97 -7.25
CA LEU A 15 10.71 -8.21 -6.59
C LEU A 15 9.56 -8.54 -7.55
N ALA A 16 9.72 -8.28 -8.86
CA ALA A 16 8.70 -8.55 -9.87
C ALA A 16 8.20 -10.01 -9.85
N ALA A 17 9.13 -10.97 -9.75
CA ALA A 17 8.79 -12.40 -9.69
C ALA A 17 8.02 -12.75 -8.40
N GLN A 18 8.39 -12.12 -7.28
CA GLN A 18 7.77 -12.35 -5.97
C GLN A 18 6.37 -11.73 -5.87
N ALA A 19 6.14 -10.61 -6.56
CA ALA A 19 4.85 -9.91 -6.57
C ALA A 19 3.70 -10.79 -7.09
N ARG A 20 3.97 -11.75 -7.98
CA ARG A 20 2.98 -12.72 -8.48
C ARG A 20 2.40 -13.61 -7.38
N SER A 21 3.14 -13.86 -6.32
CA SER A 21 2.72 -14.71 -5.21
C SER A 21 1.81 -13.98 -4.19
N ILE A 22 1.65 -12.67 -4.32
CA ILE A 22 0.68 -11.89 -3.55
C ILE A 22 -0.69 -12.10 -4.20
N ILE A 23 -1.46 -13.07 -3.71
CA ILE A 23 -2.68 -13.56 -4.36
C ILE A 23 -3.80 -12.50 -4.34
N ASN A 24 -3.94 -11.77 -3.26
CA ASN A 24 -4.85 -10.63 -3.14
C ASN A 24 -4.15 -9.59 -2.28
N PRO A 25 -3.66 -8.47 -2.85
CA PRO A 25 -3.16 -7.39 -2.02
C PRO A 25 -4.22 -7.04 -0.97
N PRO A 26 -3.85 -6.86 0.30
CA PRO A 26 -4.79 -6.49 1.33
C PRO A 26 -5.63 -5.28 0.85
N GLY A 27 -6.97 -5.40 0.86
CA GLY A 27 -7.88 -4.38 0.33
C GLY A 27 -8.48 -4.65 -1.05
N GLN A 28 -7.95 -5.58 -1.83
CA GLN A 28 -8.64 -6.02 -3.05
C GLN A 28 -9.70 -7.06 -2.70
N ILE A 29 -10.96 -6.71 -2.87
CA ILE A 29 -12.05 -7.69 -2.88
C ILE A 29 -11.97 -8.40 -4.22
N PRO A 30 -11.93 -9.76 -4.25
CA PRO A 30 -11.97 -10.49 -5.51
C PRO A 30 -13.19 -10.02 -6.33
N PRO A 31 -13.06 -9.83 -7.64
CA PRO A 31 -14.18 -9.44 -8.51
C PRO A 31 -15.41 -10.38 -8.34
N SER A 32 -15.17 -11.64 -8.00
CA SER A 32 -16.20 -12.64 -7.75
C SER A 32 -17.06 -12.39 -6.48
N ALA A 33 -16.56 -11.64 -5.50
CA ALA A 33 -17.31 -11.35 -4.28
C ALA A 33 -18.31 -10.18 -4.45
N LEU A 34 -18.13 -9.35 -5.49
CA LEU A 34 -19.03 -8.24 -5.85
C LEU A 34 -19.94 -8.58 -7.05
N ALA A 35 -19.79 -9.74 -7.65
CA ALA A 35 -20.63 -10.24 -8.73
C ALA A 35 -21.98 -10.76 -8.21
N GLY A 36 -22.69 -9.94 -7.43
CA GLY A 36 -24.14 -9.99 -7.34
C GLY A 36 -24.68 -9.44 -8.64
N GLU A 37 -25.11 -10.33 -9.54
CA GLU A 37 -26.05 -10.13 -10.68
C GLU A 37 -26.37 -8.67 -11.06
N ARG A 38 -25.42 -7.95 -11.65
CA ARG A 38 -25.74 -6.79 -12.49
C ARG A 38 -25.06 -6.93 -13.83
N ILE A 39 -25.78 -7.53 -14.78
CA ILE A 39 -25.44 -7.51 -16.20
C ILE A 39 -25.30 -6.04 -16.61
N SER A 40 -24.07 -5.61 -16.84
CA SER A 40 -23.79 -4.27 -17.36
C SER A 40 -24.34 -4.18 -18.80
N ARG A 41 -25.23 -3.22 -19.06
CA ARG A 41 -25.79 -2.91 -20.38
C ARG A 41 -24.88 -2.02 -21.24
N GLN A 42 -23.62 -1.82 -20.87
CA GLN A 42 -22.72 -0.94 -21.61
C GLN A 42 -21.82 -1.74 -22.56
N GLN A 43 -22.01 -1.56 -23.85
CA GLN A 43 -21.04 -1.91 -24.90
C GLN A 43 -19.86 -0.94 -24.80
N GLY A 44 -18.73 -1.39 -24.24
CA GLY A 44 -17.48 -0.63 -24.12
C GLY A 44 -16.26 -1.52 -24.37
N ARG A 45 -15.18 -0.92 -24.86
CA ARG A 45 -13.89 -1.58 -25.09
C ARG A 45 -13.39 -2.21 -23.77
N GLY A 46 -13.10 -3.53 -23.80
CA GLY A 46 -12.50 -4.25 -22.66
C GLY A 46 -13.33 -5.40 -22.10
N LEU A 47 -14.23 -5.99 -22.91
CA LEU A 47 -14.95 -7.20 -22.53
C LEU A 47 -14.14 -8.44 -22.90
N ASN A 48 -13.57 -9.12 -21.89
CA ASN A 48 -12.97 -10.44 -22.11
C ASN A 48 -14.04 -11.53 -22.00
N PHE A 49 -14.00 -12.50 -22.95
CA PHE A 49 -14.83 -13.68 -22.88
C PHE A 49 -14.50 -14.46 -21.60
N ASP A 50 -15.51 -14.67 -20.75
CA ASP A 50 -15.40 -15.41 -19.51
C ASP A 50 -15.85 -16.86 -19.68
N SER A 51 -17.12 -17.06 -20.03
CA SER A 51 -17.72 -18.39 -20.10
C SER A 51 -18.95 -18.41 -21.03
N LEU A 52 -19.42 -19.63 -21.28
CA LEU A 52 -20.70 -19.87 -21.95
C LEU A 52 -21.76 -20.28 -20.93
N ARG A 53 -22.92 -19.66 -20.99
CA ARG A 53 -24.10 -20.03 -20.19
C ARG A 53 -25.28 -20.36 -21.10
N ARG A 54 -26.17 -21.24 -20.67
CA ARG A 54 -27.45 -21.45 -21.38
C ARG A 54 -28.26 -20.17 -21.37
N TYR A 55 -28.88 -19.87 -22.53
CA TYR A 55 -29.80 -18.76 -22.68
C TYR A 55 -31.00 -18.91 -21.73
N GLN A 56 -31.40 -17.81 -21.12
CA GLN A 56 -32.63 -17.71 -20.34
C GLN A 56 -33.55 -16.64 -20.97
N PRO A 57 -34.87 -16.80 -20.89
CA PRO A 57 -35.80 -15.77 -21.37
C PRO A 57 -35.50 -14.41 -20.70
N GLY A 58 -35.24 -13.40 -21.55
CA GLY A 58 -34.84 -12.06 -21.10
C GLY A 58 -33.35 -11.72 -21.32
N ASP A 59 -32.53 -12.70 -21.71
CA ASP A 59 -31.13 -12.45 -22.07
C ASP A 59 -31.04 -11.73 -23.44
N ASP A 60 -29.97 -10.93 -23.61
CA ASP A 60 -29.73 -10.24 -24.90
C ASP A 60 -29.26 -11.23 -25.97
N VAL A 61 -30.08 -11.44 -26.98
CA VAL A 61 -29.81 -12.33 -28.16
C VAL A 61 -28.53 -11.93 -28.92
N ARG A 62 -28.03 -10.70 -28.77
CA ARG A 62 -26.77 -10.25 -29.40
C ARG A 62 -25.54 -10.94 -28.80
N LEU A 63 -25.66 -11.46 -27.59
CA LEU A 63 -24.62 -12.18 -26.88
C LEU A 63 -24.66 -13.69 -27.20
N MET A 64 -25.54 -14.15 -28.08
CA MET A 64 -25.67 -15.56 -28.42
C MET A 64 -24.43 -16.08 -29.16
N ASP A 65 -23.87 -17.16 -28.66
CA ASP A 65 -22.82 -17.90 -29.36
C ASP A 65 -23.46 -18.91 -30.32
N TRP A 66 -23.55 -18.51 -31.57
CA TRP A 66 -24.18 -19.33 -32.63
C TRP A 66 -23.39 -20.64 -32.87
N GLN A 67 -22.07 -20.65 -32.68
CA GLN A 67 -21.28 -21.86 -32.88
C GLN A 67 -21.51 -22.87 -31.74
N ALA A 68 -21.49 -22.41 -30.49
CA ALA A 68 -21.83 -23.23 -29.35
C ALA A 68 -23.29 -23.73 -29.40
N THR A 69 -24.22 -22.85 -29.76
CA THR A 69 -25.65 -23.16 -29.92
C THR A 69 -25.85 -24.25 -30.97
N ALA A 70 -25.20 -24.17 -32.13
CA ALA A 70 -25.31 -25.17 -33.20
C ALA A 70 -24.71 -26.53 -32.76
N ARG A 71 -23.59 -26.51 -32.04
CA ARG A 71 -22.91 -27.72 -31.57
C ARG A 71 -23.68 -28.43 -30.47
N MET A 72 -24.22 -27.65 -29.51
CA MET A 72 -24.89 -28.19 -28.32
C MET A 72 -26.41 -28.34 -28.49
N ARG A 73 -26.95 -27.91 -29.61
CA ARG A 73 -28.40 -27.95 -29.96
C ARG A 73 -29.31 -27.27 -28.91
N THR A 74 -28.77 -26.36 -28.15
CA THR A 74 -29.48 -25.52 -27.17
C THR A 74 -28.87 -24.13 -27.20
N PRO A 75 -29.67 -23.05 -26.99
CA PRO A 75 -29.16 -21.68 -27.06
C PRO A 75 -28.14 -21.41 -25.95
N TRP A 76 -26.96 -20.88 -26.33
CA TRP A 76 -25.89 -20.46 -25.43
C TRP A 76 -25.53 -19.01 -25.65
N ILE A 77 -25.29 -18.29 -24.55
CA ILE A 77 -24.84 -16.91 -24.57
C ILE A 77 -23.39 -16.83 -24.05
N ARG A 78 -22.67 -15.85 -24.59
CA ARG A 78 -21.34 -15.48 -24.12
C ARG A 78 -21.49 -14.58 -22.90
N LEU A 79 -20.90 -15.00 -21.80
CA LEU A 79 -20.67 -14.13 -20.66
C LEU A 79 -19.33 -13.43 -20.87
N TYR A 80 -19.35 -12.13 -20.67
CA TYR A 80 -18.15 -11.31 -20.71
C TYR A 80 -17.91 -10.76 -19.33
N ASN A 81 -16.70 -10.90 -18.84
CA ASN A 81 -16.23 -10.16 -17.68
C ASN A 81 -15.73 -8.80 -18.15
N GLU A 82 -16.26 -7.76 -17.57
CA GLU A 82 -15.70 -6.43 -17.70
C GLU A 82 -14.42 -6.42 -16.84
N GLU A 83 -13.27 -6.57 -17.50
CA GLU A 83 -11.96 -6.38 -16.86
C GLU A 83 -11.84 -4.88 -16.57
N LYS A 84 -12.32 -4.47 -15.40
CA LYS A 84 -12.17 -3.09 -14.94
C LYS A 84 -10.74 -2.94 -14.44
N GLU A 85 -9.90 -2.33 -15.29
CA GLU A 85 -8.64 -1.74 -14.82
C GLU A 85 -8.93 -0.91 -13.57
N ARG A 86 -8.45 -1.33 -12.43
CA ARG A 86 -8.63 -0.59 -11.19
C ARG A 86 -7.49 0.40 -11.03
N PRO A 87 -7.77 1.70 -10.86
CA PRO A 87 -6.69 2.63 -10.56
C PRO A 87 -6.10 2.31 -9.17
N VAL A 88 -4.79 2.09 -9.13
CA VAL A 88 -4.01 1.86 -7.90
C VAL A 88 -3.16 3.09 -7.64
N PHE A 89 -3.25 3.65 -6.43
CA PHE A 89 -2.46 4.80 -6.02
C PHE A 89 -1.66 4.46 -4.76
N LEU A 90 -0.33 4.51 -4.87
CA LEU A 90 0.59 4.17 -3.79
C LEU A 90 1.18 5.44 -3.18
N LEU A 91 0.97 5.68 -1.89
CA LEU A 91 1.57 6.78 -1.13
C LEU A 91 2.67 6.23 -0.24
N VAL A 92 3.92 6.61 -0.51
CA VAL A 92 5.12 6.01 0.08
C VAL A 92 5.89 7.03 0.90
N ASP A 93 5.92 6.80 2.19
CA ASP A 93 6.63 7.64 3.16
C ASP A 93 8.12 7.29 3.19
N GLN A 94 8.96 8.26 2.87
CA GLN A 94 10.42 8.19 2.93
C GLN A 94 10.99 9.33 3.79
N ARG A 95 10.20 9.85 4.75
CA ARG A 95 10.66 10.88 5.69
C ARG A 95 11.67 10.31 6.68
N ARG A 96 12.36 11.20 7.38
CA ARG A 96 13.42 10.87 8.35
C ARG A 96 12.98 9.83 9.41
N ASP A 97 11.75 9.95 9.92
CA ASP A 97 11.25 9.02 10.94
C ASP A 97 11.08 7.58 10.44
N MET A 98 11.03 7.40 9.12
CA MET A 98 11.08 6.11 8.46
C MET A 98 12.51 5.53 8.38
N PHE A 99 13.55 6.35 8.61
CA PHE A 99 14.95 5.91 8.62
C PHE A 99 15.36 5.36 10.00
N PHE A 100 14.58 4.39 10.45
CA PHE A 100 14.79 3.72 11.74
C PHE A 100 14.78 2.21 11.58
N SER A 101 15.72 1.53 12.25
CA SER A 101 15.79 0.07 12.34
C SER A 101 16.58 -0.38 13.53
N THR A 102 16.21 -1.52 14.11
CA THR A 102 17.00 -2.19 15.12
C THR A 102 17.84 -3.35 14.60
N ARG A 103 17.47 -3.97 13.46
CA ARG A 103 18.15 -5.20 13.00
C ARG A 103 18.23 -5.36 11.50
N VAL A 104 17.11 -5.70 10.83
CA VAL A 104 17.12 -6.27 9.48
C VAL A 104 17.19 -5.19 8.41
N GLN A 105 16.29 -4.22 8.47
CA GLN A 105 16.19 -3.12 7.51
C GLN A 105 15.43 -1.95 8.11
N THR A 106 15.66 -0.76 7.58
CA THR A 106 14.92 0.44 8.00
C THR A 106 13.45 0.37 7.60
N LYS A 107 12.57 1.11 8.30
CA LYS A 107 11.17 1.25 7.90
C LYS A 107 11.06 1.82 6.48
N SER A 108 11.95 2.75 6.09
CA SER A 108 12.02 3.32 4.75
C SER A 108 12.33 2.28 3.67
N VAL A 109 13.28 1.38 3.92
CA VAL A 109 13.59 0.24 3.02
C VAL A 109 12.42 -0.72 2.93
N ALA A 110 11.78 -1.04 4.06
CA ALA A 110 10.59 -1.89 4.08
C ALA A 110 9.45 -1.25 3.27
N ALA A 111 9.17 0.05 3.46
CA ALA A 111 8.17 0.79 2.71
C ALA A 111 8.46 0.80 1.20
N ALA A 112 9.72 1.01 0.81
CA ALA A 112 10.17 0.94 -0.58
C ALA A 112 9.90 -0.44 -1.21
N LYS A 113 10.23 -1.52 -0.50
CA LYS A 113 9.99 -2.89 -0.98
C LYS A 113 8.50 -3.24 -1.05
N ILE A 114 7.70 -2.83 -0.05
CA ILE A 114 6.24 -3.00 -0.08
C ILE A 114 5.64 -2.28 -1.29
N ALA A 115 6.01 -1.01 -1.50
CA ALA A 115 5.55 -0.21 -2.63
C ALA A 115 5.90 -0.85 -3.97
N ALA A 116 7.14 -1.33 -4.12
CA ALA A 116 7.58 -2.02 -5.34
C ALA A 116 6.81 -3.34 -5.56
N LEU A 117 6.58 -4.14 -4.52
CA LEU A 117 5.78 -5.36 -4.61
C LEU A 117 4.35 -5.08 -5.06
N LEU A 118 3.70 -4.07 -4.49
CA LEU A 118 2.35 -3.66 -4.86
C LEU A 118 2.29 -3.06 -6.27
N ALA A 119 3.30 -2.27 -6.66
CA ALA A 119 3.40 -1.70 -8.00
C ALA A 119 3.61 -2.80 -9.07
N TRP A 120 4.47 -3.79 -8.81
CA TRP A 120 4.65 -4.96 -9.68
C TRP A 120 3.38 -5.81 -9.75
N ARG A 121 2.65 -5.94 -8.63
CA ARG A 121 1.37 -6.65 -8.64
C ARG A 121 0.37 -5.94 -9.56
N SER A 122 0.21 -4.62 -9.43
CA SER A 122 -0.64 -3.81 -10.32
C SER A 122 -0.24 -3.96 -11.78
N TRP A 123 1.07 -4.05 -12.07
CA TRP A 123 1.56 -4.29 -13.42
C TRP A 123 1.14 -5.67 -13.95
N HIS A 124 1.18 -6.71 -13.12
CA HIS A 124 0.76 -8.06 -13.50
C HIS A 124 -0.75 -8.17 -13.72
N ASP A 125 -1.53 -7.41 -12.96
CA ASP A 125 -3.00 -7.40 -13.07
C ASP A 125 -3.50 -6.47 -14.19
N GLY A 126 -2.60 -5.70 -14.84
CA GLY A 126 -2.97 -4.71 -15.86
C GLY A 126 -3.60 -3.43 -15.30
N ASP A 127 -3.59 -3.24 -14.00
CA ASP A 127 -4.18 -2.09 -13.31
C ASP A 127 -3.42 -0.79 -13.63
N ARG A 128 -4.14 0.33 -13.65
CA ARG A 128 -3.52 1.65 -13.80
C ARG A 128 -2.78 2.03 -12.51
N LEU A 129 -1.52 2.41 -12.64
CA LEU A 129 -0.65 2.75 -11.51
C LEU A 129 -0.40 4.26 -11.45
N GLY A 130 -0.57 4.83 -10.27
CA GLY A 130 -0.13 6.16 -9.88
C GLY A 130 0.46 6.12 -8.48
N GLY A 131 0.97 7.24 -8.01
CA GLY A 131 1.48 7.28 -6.65
C GLY A 131 2.19 8.56 -6.30
N ALA A 132 2.57 8.64 -5.05
CA ALA A 132 3.43 9.67 -4.48
C ALA A 132 4.53 9.03 -3.64
N VAL A 133 5.74 9.53 -3.80
CA VAL A 133 6.86 9.22 -2.89
C VAL A 133 7.29 10.55 -2.28
N PHE A 134 7.45 10.61 -0.97
CA PHE A 134 7.75 11.86 -0.30
C PHE A 134 8.79 11.71 0.81
N GLY A 135 9.66 12.68 0.89
CA GLY A 135 10.61 12.92 1.95
C GLY A 135 10.18 14.04 2.88
N ASP A 136 11.11 14.55 3.68
CA ASP A 136 10.81 15.66 4.59
C ASP A 136 10.60 17.00 3.87
N LYS A 137 11.25 17.23 2.71
CA LYS A 137 11.29 18.55 2.04
C LYS A 137 10.48 18.61 0.76
N ASP A 138 10.41 17.51 0.04
CA ASP A 138 9.85 17.43 -1.29
C ASP A 138 9.15 16.10 -1.56
N TYR A 139 8.53 15.99 -2.72
CA TYR A 139 7.77 14.82 -3.12
C TYR A 139 7.71 14.67 -4.65
N ALA A 140 7.57 13.45 -5.10
CA ALA A 140 7.21 13.10 -6.47
C ALA A 140 5.74 12.65 -6.53
N LEU A 141 4.96 13.20 -7.48
CA LEU A 141 3.57 12.84 -7.71
C LEU A 141 3.38 12.32 -9.13
N ARG A 142 2.68 11.19 -9.27
CA ARG A 142 2.36 10.57 -10.55
C ARG A 142 0.88 10.22 -10.63
N ALA A 143 0.20 10.74 -11.65
CA ALA A 143 -1.19 10.38 -11.92
C ALA A 143 -1.30 8.91 -12.36
N CYS A 144 -2.46 8.29 -12.10
CA CYS A 144 -2.74 6.92 -12.54
C CYS A 144 -2.74 6.82 -14.07
N ARG A 145 -1.81 6.05 -14.61
CA ARG A 145 -1.62 5.76 -16.04
C ARG A 145 -1.40 4.26 -16.25
N PRO A 146 -1.41 3.75 -17.49
CA PRO A 146 -1.02 2.37 -17.75
C PRO A 146 0.31 2.04 -17.07
N PRO A 147 0.45 0.86 -16.45
CA PRO A 147 1.57 0.58 -15.54
C PRO A 147 2.93 0.61 -16.25
N ASN A 148 2.99 0.27 -17.53
CA ASN A 148 4.23 0.36 -18.33
C ASN A 148 4.80 1.80 -18.41
N ALA A 149 3.94 2.81 -18.36
CA ALA A 149 4.35 4.21 -18.42
C ALA A 149 4.74 4.76 -17.04
N THR A 150 4.22 4.21 -15.96
CA THR A 150 4.40 4.77 -14.61
C THR A 150 5.43 4.00 -13.80
N LEU A 151 5.40 2.66 -13.84
CA LEU A 151 6.21 1.81 -12.98
C LEU A 151 7.71 2.11 -12.99
N PRO A 152 8.39 2.26 -14.16
CA PRO A 152 9.83 2.52 -14.17
C PRO A 152 10.19 3.80 -13.40
N HIS A 153 9.46 4.88 -13.67
CA HIS A 153 9.68 6.17 -13.02
C HIS A 153 9.30 6.15 -11.53
N PHE A 154 8.27 5.40 -11.16
CA PHE A 154 7.88 5.26 -9.77
C PHE A 154 8.93 4.50 -8.94
N LEU A 155 9.57 3.48 -9.54
CA LEU A 155 10.68 2.78 -8.89
C LEU A 155 11.92 3.69 -8.77
N ASP A 156 12.17 4.55 -9.76
CA ASP A 156 13.27 5.53 -9.70
C ASP A 156 13.02 6.56 -8.60
N ASP A 157 11.80 7.09 -8.46
CA ASP A 157 11.41 7.98 -7.34
C ASP A 157 11.64 7.30 -5.98
N ILE A 158 11.20 6.04 -5.83
CA ILE A 158 11.42 5.30 -4.57
C ILE A 158 12.91 5.22 -4.22
N VAL A 159 13.77 4.93 -5.20
CA VAL A 159 15.22 4.84 -4.98
C VAL A 159 15.79 6.20 -4.59
N GLU A 160 15.42 7.25 -5.32
CA GLU A 160 15.87 8.63 -5.08
C GLU A 160 15.54 9.08 -3.65
N TYR A 161 14.28 8.99 -3.24
CA TYR A 161 13.85 9.42 -1.91
C TYR A 161 14.40 8.55 -0.79
N ASN A 162 14.55 7.24 -1.02
CA ASN A 162 15.18 6.35 -0.05
C ASN A 162 16.67 6.65 0.15
N HIS A 163 17.38 7.06 -0.90
CA HIS A 163 18.76 7.52 -0.79
C HIS A 163 18.84 8.89 -0.12
N ALA A 164 17.94 9.82 -0.49
CA ALA A 164 17.92 11.16 0.07
C ALA A 164 17.73 11.15 1.60
N VAL A 165 16.83 10.33 2.12
CA VAL A 165 16.65 10.23 3.59
C VAL A 165 17.89 9.65 4.28
N ALA A 166 18.56 8.67 3.67
CA ALA A 166 19.76 8.08 4.22
C ALA A 166 20.96 9.06 4.22
N ASP A 167 21.05 9.94 3.21
CA ASP A 167 22.09 10.96 3.10
C ASP A 167 21.81 12.15 4.01
N ALA A 168 20.55 12.50 4.24
CA ALA A 168 20.16 13.60 5.11
C ALA A 168 20.29 13.26 6.61
N TYR A 169 20.15 11.98 6.97
CA TYR A 169 20.20 11.56 8.38
C TYR A 169 21.57 11.88 9.03
N PRO A 170 21.63 12.44 10.26
CA PRO A 170 20.55 12.64 11.23
C PRO A 170 19.91 14.06 11.20
N HIS A 171 20.19 14.86 10.18
CA HIS A 171 19.75 16.25 10.13
C HIS A 171 18.23 16.37 9.95
N GLU A 172 17.64 17.31 10.68
CA GLU A 172 16.22 17.62 10.59
C GLU A 172 15.94 18.66 9.50
N ALA A 173 14.86 18.46 8.76
CA ALA A 173 14.37 19.46 7.86
C ALA A 173 13.56 20.51 8.65
N PRO A 174 13.79 21.81 8.42
CA PRO A 174 12.86 22.81 8.94
C PRO A 174 11.50 22.65 8.24
N ASN A 175 10.42 22.57 9.02
CA ASN A 175 9.05 22.37 8.52
C ASN A 175 8.90 21.14 7.60
N PRO A 176 9.06 19.90 8.11
CA PRO A 176 8.93 18.70 7.29
C PRO A 176 7.49 18.57 6.77
N LEU A 177 7.36 17.99 5.58
CA LEU A 177 6.07 17.62 5.01
C LEU A 177 5.33 16.65 5.94
N SER A 178 4.06 16.94 6.22
CA SER A 178 3.20 16.07 7.01
C SER A 178 2.51 15.01 6.12
N LEU A 179 2.02 13.94 6.74
CA LEU A 179 1.15 12.99 6.05
C LEU A 179 -0.12 13.68 5.51
N ALA A 180 -0.67 14.66 6.27
CA ALA A 180 -1.83 15.44 5.84
C ALA A 180 -1.56 16.21 4.55
N ASP A 181 -0.38 16.82 4.40
CA ASP A 181 -0.01 17.53 3.16
C ASP A 181 0.01 16.57 1.98
N MET A 182 0.60 15.41 2.13
CA MET A 182 0.68 14.42 1.06
C MET A 182 -0.67 13.82 0.68
N LEU A 183 -1.54 13.57 1.67
CA LEU A 183 -2.92 13.16 1.40
C LEU A 183 -3.68 14.25 0.63
N ARG A 184 -3.49 15.53 1.01
CA ARG A 184 -4.10 16.70 0.36
C ARG A 184 -3.63 16.85 -1.09
N TYR A 185 -2.32 16.76 -1.34
CA TYR A 185 -1.76 16.87 -2.69
C TYR A 185 -2.12 15.69 -3.59
N SER A 186 -2.24 14.50 -3.02
CA SER A 186 -2.62 13.29 -3.75
C SER A 186 -4.11 13.24 -4.11
N LEU A 187 -4.97 13.83 -3.29
CA LEU A 187 -6.43 13.75 -3.45
C LEU A 187 -6.93 14.10 -4.86
N PRO A 188 -6.46 15.15 -5.56
CA PRO A 188 -6.92 15.48 -6.92
C PRO A 188 -6.59 14.40 -7.96
N LEU A 189 -5.53 13.62 -7.75
CA LEU A 189 -5.03 12.60 -8.68
C LEU A 189 -5.74 11.25 -8.52
N ILE A 190 -6.48 11.06 -7.45
CA ILE A 190 -7.14 9.80 -7.11
C ILE A 190 -8.57 9.83 -7.66
N SER A 191 -8.85 8.97 -8.63
CA SER A 191 -10.16 8.84 -9.25
C SER A 191 -11.11 7.96 -8.43
N THR A 192 -12.41 8.03 -8.73
CA THR A 192 -13.41 7.14 -8.12
C THR A 192 -13.16 5.68 -8.52
N GLY A 193 -13.33 4.76 -7.58
CA GLY A 193 -13.05 3.34 -7.76
C GLY A 193 -11.59 2.94 -7.55
N SER A 194 -10.72 3.90 -7.17
CA SER A 194 -9.30 3.61 -6.90
C SER A 194 -9.12 2.76 -5.64
N TRP A 195 -8.05 1.98 -5.64
CA TRP A 195 -7.45 1.47 -4.42
C TRP A 195 -6.24 2.32 -4.04
N VAL A 196 -6.23 2.82 -2.81
CA VAL A 196 -5.16 3.67 -2.28
C VAL A 196 -4.42 2.90 -1.19
N ALA A 197 -3.13 2.70 -1.37
CA ALA A 197 -2.27 2.11 -0.36
C ALA A 197 -1.35 3.19 0.24
N VAL A 198 -1.50 3.45 1.53
CA VAL A 198 -0.63 4.38 2.28
C VAL A 198 0.38 3.56 3.07
N ILE A 199 1.66 3.75 2.79
CA ILE A 199 2.76 3.00 3.36
C ILE A 199 3.59 3.96 4.21
N SER A 200 3.41 3.93 5.54
CA SER A 200 4.01 4.86 6.50
C SER A 200 4.05 4.21 7.88
N ASP A 201 4.65 4.85 8.87
CA ASP A 201 4.49 4.51 10.29
C ASP A 201 3.35 5.29 10.95
N PHE A 202 2.75 6.25 10.23
CA PHE A 202 1.61 7.07 10.67
C PHE A 202 1.85 7.79 11.99
N HIS A 203 3.09 8.18 12.31
CA HIS A 203 3.42 8.80 13.59
C HIS A 203 2.74 10.17 13.77
N ASP A 204 2.48 10.90 12.69
CA ASP A 204 1.84 12.23 12.63
C ASP A 204 0.35 12.19 12.22
N LEU A 205 -0.33 11.07 12.54
CA LEU A 205 -1.77 10.92 12.25
C LEU A 205 -2.60 11.87 13.13
N ASP A 206 -3.06 12.95 12.53
CA ASP A 206 -3.84 14.03 13.17
C ASP A 206 -5.29 14.11 12.67
N ASN A 207 -6.05 15.13 13.12
CA ASN A 207 -7.43 15.34 12.70
C ASN A 207 -7.55 15.81 11.23
N GLN A 208 -6.50 16.41 10.65
CA GLN A 208 -6.48 16.76 9.23
C GLN A 208 -6.35 15.50 8.38
N CYS A 209 -5.50 14.57 8.81
CA CYS A 209 -5.41 13.24 8.20
C CYS A 209 -6.76 12.53 8.20
N ASP A 210 -7.52 12.57 9.31
CA ASP A 210 -8.84 11.94 9.40
C ASP A 210 -9.81 12.49 8.34
N ALA A 211 -9.89 13.81 8.21
CA ALA A 211 -10.76 14.46 7.21
C ALA A 211 -10.38 14.08 5.77
N LEU A 212 -9.08 14.01 5.48
CA LEU A 212 -8.55 13.66 4.17
C LEU A 212 -8.73 12.18 3.85
N LEU A 213 -8.48 11.28 4.81
CA LEU A 213 -8.74 9.85 4.66
C LEU A 213 -10.23 9.57 4.45
N ALA A 214 -11.12 10.26 5.17
CA ALA A 214 -12.56 10.18 4.94
C ALA A 214 -12.96 10.68 3.54
N ALA A 215 -12.31 11.73 3.03
CA ALA A 215 -12.53 12.21 1.67
C ALA A 215 -12.04 11.22 0.62
N LEU A 216 -10.88 10.60 0.82
CA LEU A 216 -10.34 9.55 -0.03
C LEU A 216 -11.22 8.29 -0.01
N ARG A 217 -11.73 7.91 1.17
CA ARG A 217 -12.61 6.74 1.33
C ARG A 217 -13.90 6.85 0.49
N ARG A 218 -14.40 8.07 0.27
CA ARG A 218 -15.54 8.31 -0.65
C ARG A 218 -15.19 8.07 -2.12
N ARG A 219 -13.90 8.09 -2.48
CA ARG A 219 -13.43 7.82 -3.85
C ARG A 219 -13.06 6.37 -4.09
N GLY A 220 -12.69 5.62 -3.05
CA GLY A 220 -12.27 4.25 -3.21
C GLY A 220 -11.93 3.56 -1.91
N GLU A 221 -11.25 2.43 -2.02
CA GLU A 221 -10.77 1.69 -0.86
C GLU A 221 -9.41 2.19 -0.43
N ILE A 222 -9.17 2.19 0.89
CA ILE A 222 -7.89 2.60 1.45
C ILE A 222 -7.34 1.45 2.30
N SER A 223 -6.06 1.15 2.08
CA SER A 223 -5.28 0.25 2.92
C SER A 223 -4.08 0.99 3.50
N ALA A 224 -3.92 0.94 4.80
CA ALA A 224 -2.74 1.41 5.51
C ALA A 224 -1.77 0.25 5.72
N PHE A 225 -0.54 0.41 5.28
CA PHE A 225 0.57 -0.49 5.57
C PHE A 225 1.44 0.19 6.63
N VAL A 226 1.16 -0.14 7.89
CA VAL A 226 1.83 0.47 9.04
C VAL A 226 3.15 -0.24 9.27
N THR A 227 4.27 0.42 8.96
CA THR A 227 5.60 -0.14 9.15
C THR A 227 6.07 0.02 10.59
N LEU A 228 6.40 -1.08 11.23
CA LEU A 228 6.73 -1.17 12.64
C LEU A 228 8.10 -1.83 12.86
N ASP A 229 8.87 -1.29 13.80
CA ASP A 229 10.01 -2.00 14.39
C ASP A 229 9.58 -2.59 15.74
N ASP A 230 9.96 -3.82 16.00
CA ASP A 230 9.60 -4.53 17.23
C ASP A 230 10.58 -4.32 18.40
N LEU A 231 11.32 -3.20 18.39
CA LEU A 231 12.27 -2.84 19.45
C LEU A 231 11.65 -2.91 20.85
N HIS A 232 10.45 -2.35 21.01
CA HIS A 232 9.76 -2.30 22.31
C HIS A 232 9.54 -3.69 22.93
N LEU A 233 9.34 -4.74 22.11
CA LEU A 233 9.18 -6.12 22.56
C LEU A 233 10.53 -6.76 22.97
N ARG A 234 11.64 -6.16 22.57
CA ARG A 234 13.01 -6.70 22.74
C ARG A 234 13.89 -5.87 23.66
N LEU A 235 13.34 -4.85 24.29
CA LEU A 235 14.09 -4.05 25.26
C LEU A 235 14.64 -4.95 26.36
N PRO A 236 15.92 -4.80 26.74
CA PRO A 236 16.49 -5.52 27.87
C PRO A 236 15.82 -5.09 29.17
N THR A 237 15.86 -5.94 30.17
CA THR A 237 15.30 -5.63 31.50
C THR A 237 16.15 -4.64 32.30
N HIS A 238 17.45 -4.55 31.98
CA HIS A 238 18.39 -3.67 32.61
C HIS A 238 19.37 -3.10 31.57
N GLY A 239 19.91 -1.93 31.83
CA GLY A 239 20.88 -1.27 30.94
C GLY A 239 20.62 0.22 30.80
N GLN A 240 21.26 0.83 29.82
CA GLN A 240 21.02 2.22 29.45
C GLN A 240 20.44 2.26 28.01
N LEU A 241 19.39 3.06 27.82
CA LEU A 241 18.82 3.36 26.54
C LEU A 241 19.07 4.82 26.21
N ALA A 242 19.83 5.09 25.14
CA ALA A 242 19.97 6.42 24.60
C ALA A 242 18.87 6.65 23.57
N ALA A 243 18.12 7.72 23.70
CA ALA A 243 17.11 8.14 22.76
C ALA A 243 17.40 9.57 22.30
N ARG A 244 17.17 9.83 21.01
CA ARG A 244 17.30 11.16 20.42
C ARG A 244 15.98 11.52 19.73
N TYR A 245 15.48 12.69 20.06
CA TYR A 245 14.26 13.24 19.47
C TYR A 245 14.38 14.76 19.35
N GLU A 246 14.12 15.33 18.20
CA GLU A 246 14.17 16.79 17.93
C GLU A 246 15.47 17.46 18.40
N GLY A 247 16.62 16.79 18.19
CA GLY A 247 17.92 17.31 18.62
C GLY A 247 18.22 17.12 20.11
N LEU A 248 17.26 16.70 20.91
CA LEU A 248 17.44 16.37 22.32
C LEU A 248 17.93 14.93 22.46
N GLU A 249 19.03 14.74 23.15
CA GLU A 249 19.54 13.41 23.54
C GLU A 249 19.24 13.17 25.01
N ALA A 250 18.66 12.03 25.31
CA ALA A 250 18.41 11.60 26.68
C ALA A 250 18.86 10.14 26.85
N THR A 251 19.57 9.88 27.95
CA THR A 251 19.95 8.53 28.34
C THR A 251 19.11 8.11 29.53
N PHE A 252 18.42 7.00 29.40
CA PHE A 252 17.55 6.45 30.43
C PHE A 252 18.14 5.14 30.96
N SER A 253 18.17 4.99 32.29
CA SER A 253 18.42 3.70 32.88
C SER A 253 17.18 2.84 32.79
N LEU A 254 17.32 1.65 32.19
CA LEU A 254 16.26 0.66 32.12
C LEU A 254 16.19 -0.14 33.41
N SER A 255 14.97 -0.26 33.92
CA SER A 255 14.57 -1.18 34.97
C SER A 255 13.40 -2.01 34.46
N PRO A 256 13.04 -3.14 35.07
CA PRO A 256 11.87 -3.92 34.67
C PRO A 256 10.59 -3.08 34.58
N SER A 257 10.32 -2.25 35.59
CA SER A 257 9.13 -1.37 35.60
C SER A 257 9.15 -0.38 34.46
N ARG A 258 10.27 0.32 34.21
CA ARG A 258 10.37 1.28 33.12
C ARG A 258 10.28 0.63 31.73
N ARG A 259 10.84 -0.57 31.58
CA ARG A 259 10.66 -1.37 30.37
C ARG A 259 9.19 -1.67 30.10
N ASP A 260 8.47 -2.12 31.12
CA ASP A 260 7.06 -2.47 31.02
C ASP A 260 6.19 -1.25 30.72
N GLU A 261 6.50 -0.08 31.28
CA GLU A 261 5.87 1.20 30.94
C GLU A 261 6.08 1.56 29.47
N ILE A 262 7.29 1.42 28.93
CA ILE A 262 7.59 1.68 27.51
C ILE A 262 6.82 0.71 26.61
N VAL A 263 6.86 -0.59 26.92
CA VAL A 263 6.13 -1.61 26.15
C VAL A 263 4.63 -1.31 26.15
N HIS A 264 4.07 -1.00 27.31
CA HIS A 264 2.65 -0.67 27.44
C HIS A 264 2.28 0.60 26.65
N SER A 265 3.08 1.67 26.77
CA SER A 265 2.84 2.93 26.07
C SER A 265 2.88 2.77 24.55
N VAL A 266 3.91 2.07 24.02
CA VAL A 266 4.03 1.83 22.57
C VAL A 266 2.89 0.95 22.07
N THR A 267 2.57 -0.13 22.80
CA THR A 267 1.46 -1.03 22.41
C THR A 267 0.11 -0.30 22.42
N ALA A 268 -0.16 0.51 23.45
CA ALA A 268 -1.38 1.31 23.54
C ALA A 268 -1.48 2.32 22.38
N ARG A 269 -0.38 3.00 22.03
CA ARG A 269 -0.33 3.94 20.90
C ARG A 269 -0.63 3.23 19.57
N LEU A 270 -0.03 2.08 19.32
CA LEU A 270 -0.29 1.29 18.10
C LEU A 270 -1.74 0.84 18.02
N ALA A 271 -2.32 0.35 19.11
CA ALA A 271 -3.74 -0.04 19.17
C ALA A 271 -4.70 1.15 18.96
N GLN A 272 -4.35 2.33 19.51
CA GLN A 272 -5.11 3.56 19.28
C GLN A 272 -5.07 3.99 17.82
N GLN A 273 -3.89 3.95 17.20
CA GLN A 273 -3.68 4.28 15.79
C GLN A 273 -4.48 3.35 14.88
N GLU A 274 -4.41 2.04 15.12
CA GLU A 274 -5.18 1.03 14.39
C GLU A 274 -6.70 1.25 14.53
N THR A 275 -7.17 1.47 15.74
CA THR A 275 -8.59 1.76 16.03
C THR A 275 -9.05 3.04 15.31
N ARG A 276 -8.21 4.09 15.29
CA ARG A 276 -8.50 5.34 14.60
C ARG A 276 -8.66 5.14 13.10
N LEU A 277 -7.70 4.46 12.46
CA LEU A 277 -7.74 4.15 11.03
C LEU A 277 -8.94 3.26 10.67
N ALA A 278 -9.21 2.23 11.48
CA ALA A 278 -10.34 1.33 11.28
C ALA A 278 -11.70 2.05 11.34
N ARG A 279 -11.88 3.02 12.27
CA ARG A 279 -13.08 3.85 12.35
C ARG A 279 -13.32 4.69 11.10
N LEU A 280 -12.28 5.05 10.37
CA LEU A 280 -12.34 5.76 9.09
C LEU A 280 -12.61 4.83 7.90
N GLY A 281 -12.78 3.52 8.15
CA GLY A 281 -12.95 2.51 7.11
C GLY A 281 -11.67 2.20 6.33
N VAL A 282 -10.52 2.51 6.91
CA VAL A 282 -9.21 2.15 6.38
C VAL A 282 -8.84 0.75 6.85
N ARG A 283 -8.46 -0.13 5.92
CA ARG A 283 -7.94 -1.45 6.27
C ARG A 283 -6.51 -1.31 6.75
N VAL A 284 -6.23 -1.80 7.94
CA VAL A 284 -4.89 -1.70 8.54
C VAL A 284 -4.13 -3.01 8.37
N ASN A 285 -2.90 -2.91 7.87
CA ASN A 285 -1.95 -4.01 7.72
C ASN A 285 -0.69 -3.63 8.50
N GLN A 286 -0.48 -4.24 9.63
CA GLN A 286 0.75 -4.03 10.41
C GLN A 286 1.89 -4.85 9.80
N ILE A 287 2.99 -4.19 9.45
CA ILE A 287 4.16 -4.81 8.83
C ILE A 287 5.37 -4.63 9.75
N VAL A 288 5.79 -5.71 10.36
CA VAL A 288 6.99 -5.72 11.22
C VAL A 288 8.22 -5.84 10.33
N VAL A 289 9.05 -4.80 10.30
CA VAL A 289 10.19 -4.69 9.37
C VAL A 289 11.32 -5.71 9.62
N THR A 290 11.33 -6.32 10.80
CA THR A 290 12.29 -7.37 11.18
C THR A 290 11.88 -8.76 10.73
N ARG A 291 10.68 -8.93 10.13
CA ARG A 291 10.13 -10.19 9.63
C ARG A 291 10.09 -10.19 8.11
N ASP A 292 9.89 -11.37 7.52
CA ASP A 292 9.73 -11.56 6.09
C ASP A 292 8.52 -10.78 5.56
N LEU A 293 8.77 -9.77 4.71
CA LEU A 293 7.74 -8.87 4.18
C LEU A 293 6.76 -9.61 3.26
N LEU A 294 7.27 -10.51 2.42
CA LEU A 294 6.43 -11.22 1.45
C LEU A 294 5.41 -12.10 2.15
N ARG A 295 5.85 -12.84 3.18
CA ARG A 295 4.95 -13.69 3.99
C ARG A 295 3.87 -12.88 4.70
N GLN A 296 4.20 -11.67 5.16
CA GLN A 296 3.23 -10.79 5.80
C GLN A 296 2.19 -10.28 4.79
N LEU A 297 2.62 -9.89 3.58
CA LEU A 297 1.72 -9.46 2.51
C LEU A 297 0.83 -10.59 1.94
N GLN A 298 1.31 -11.83 1.95
CA GLN A 298 0.54 -13.00 1.49
C GLN A 298 -0.54 -13.44 2.46
N ARG A 299 -0.34 -13.25 3.75
CA ARG A 299 -1.29 -13.70 4.78
C ARG A 299 -2.47 -12.76 4.95
N GLY A 300 -2.42 -11.55 4.38
CA GLY A 300 -3.42 -10.52 4.65
C GLY A 300 -3.51 -10.30 6.16
N VAL A 301 -2.46 -9.72 6.71
CA VAL A 301 -2.38 -9.47 8.16
C VAL A 301 -3.52 -8.61 8.60
#